data_ba85ef14c62757907687b5169f55323c
#
_entry.id   ba85ef14c62757907687b5169f55323c
#
_cell.length_a   1.000
_cell.length_b   1.000
_cell.length_c   1.000
_cell.angle_alpha   90.00
_cell.angle_beta   90.00
_cell.angle_gamma   90.00
#
_symmetry.space_group_name_H-M   'P 1'
#
loop_
_entity.id
_entity.type
_entity.pdbx_description
1 polymer ?
#
loop_
_entity_poly.entity_id
_entity_poly.type
_entity_poly.pdbx_seq_one_letter_code
_entity_poly.pdbx_strand_id
1 'polypeptide(L)'
;MDQSSYDVAIVGGGHNGLASACYLAKAGKKVVVVEALPQVGGMCTSGPLIPEAPNHTINPCALDLMSLRVHPMMIEELELERHGFVQKEMNPGYVYVHPNKDTLVFFRDYEKTADEIARYSTKDAEAYRKLMPVVFAFVDMALPQMRVDPASFNFKAKLASLLALMKNSGRKDEIMALVSSPAYTTIMERFEHPVVRSALCCLLGAAGPITNEATGIYFVLLGFIQKFGLGRAMGGMQTISDALASRLRELGGDILVNEPVAEIVSKNKKVSGIRLKSGKTISAAAVVASIHPKQAFEMVTEGEMDRGALTKVQLAPANAHGGSPIKIDLALSGQVNYHELEEKRGDGLSLRKSVLLIGTEEAVLDNFKCVGRGQVSKHPYMWITAPTAMDPSQAPKGQDVAYLYPVAMPLDPVEGWDAIREQVANQVIDWAAVYMKGLKELEIGRCMEVARDWEKRLNLHNGCVIHIDTCTTRSGGMRPAAGLGGDRLPVEGLFLGGAGIHPGGGVNGMPGRLAAARVKRYLP
;
A
#
# COMPACT_ATOMS: atom_id res chain seq x y z
N MET A 1 5.86 24.29 -34.19
CA MET A 1 5.87 23.30 -33.10
C MET A 1 4.74 23.68 -32.17
N ASP A 2 3.70 22.87 -32.17
CA ASP A 2 2.51 23.13 -31.34
C ASP A 2 2.92 22.94 -29.86
N GLN A 3 3.17 24.03 -29.16
CA GLN A 3 3.42 23.98 -27.71
C GLN A 3 2.07 23.84 -27.01
N SER A 4 1.70 22.60 -26.70
CA SER A 4 0.52 22.36 -25.86
C SER A 4 0.76 23.02 -24.50
N SER A 5 -0.06 24.00 -24.16
CA SER A 5 0.00 24.70 -22.87
C SER A 5 -1.09 24.15 -21.96
N TYR A 6 -0.71 23.80 -20.74
CA TYR A 6 -1.58 23.34 -19.66
C TYR A 6 -1.44 24.23 -18.42
N ASP A 7 -2.45 24.22 -17.57
CA ASP A 7 -2.30 24.83 -16.25
C ASP A 7 -1.41 23.95 -15.37
N VAL A 8 -1.60 22.62 -15.47
CA VAL A 8 -0.89 21.65 -14.62
C VAL A 8 -0.45 20.43 -15.43
N ALA A 9 0.81 20.05 -15.30
CA ALA A 9 1.34 18.78 -15.76
C ALA A 9 1.52 17.81 -14.56
N ILE A 10 1.00 16.59 -14.69
CA ILE A 10 1.16 15.53 -13.69
C ILE A 10 2.19 14.53 -14.20
N VAL A 11 3.27 14.34 -13.46
CA VAL A 11 4.32 13.37 -13.76
C VAL A 11 4.03 12.08 -13.01
N GLY A 12 3.69 11.03 -13.74
CA GLY A 12 3.31 9.70 -13.23
C GLY A 12 1.80 9.48 -13.17
N GLY A 13 1.33 8.48 -13.93
CA GLY A 13 -0.06 8.06 -14.08
C GLY A 13 -0.52 6.99 -13.08
N GLY A 14 0.12 6.87 -11.91
CA GLY A 14 -0.39 6.04 -10.81
C GLY A 14 -1.69 6.59 -10.23
N HIS A 15 -2.41 5.79 -9.41
CA HIS A 15 -3.70 6.17 -8.83
C HIS A 15 -3.69 7.54 -8.12
N ASN A 16 -2.59 7.95 -7.49
CA ASN A 16 -2.46 9.27 -6.86
C ASN A 16 -2.35 10.40 -7.88
N GLY A 17 -1.58 10.20 -8.96
CA GLY A 17 -1.45 11.17 -10.06
C GLY A 17 -2.76 11.37 -10.80
N LEU A 18 -3.44 10.27 -11.14
CA LEU A 18 -4.77 10.30 -11.75
C LEU A 18 -5.80 10.98 -10.84
N ALA A 19 -5.80 10.67 -9.53
CA ALA A 19 -6.68 11.35 -8.57
C ALA A 19 -6.40 12.85 -8.53
N SER A 20 -5.13 13.27 -8.47
CA SER A 20 -4.74 14.70 -8.51
C SER A 20 -5.26 15.37 -9.78
N ALA A 21 -5.08 14.74 -10.93
CA ALA A 21 -5.55 15.22 -12.22
C ALA A 21 -7.08 15.40 -12.25
N CYS A 22 -7.83 14.38 -11.76
CA CYS A 22 -9.30 14.46 -11.69
C CYS A 22 -9.77 15.62 -10.80
N TYR A 23 -9.17 15.81 -9.61
CA TYR A 23 -9.54 16.91 -8.72
C TYR A 23 -9.21 18.29 -9.30
N LEU A 24 -8.14 18.41 -10.10
CA LEU A 24 -7.76 19.65 -10.77
C LEU A 24 -8.65 19.92 -11.98
N ALA A 25 -8.89 18.93 -12.82
CA ALA A 25 -9.82 19.05 -13.96
C ALA A 25 -11.25 19.37 -13.49
N LYS A 26 -11.74 18.73 -12.42
CA LYS A 26 -13.02 19.06 -11.79
C LYS A 26 -13.09 20.52 -11.30
N ALA A 27 -11.94 21.13 -10.99
CA ALA A 27 -11.84 22.54 -10.63
C ALA A 27 -11.61 23.47 -11.84
N GLY A 28 -11.77 22.97 -13.07
CA GLY A 28 -11.66 23.76 -14.30
C GLY A 28 -10.24 24.00 -14.80
N LYS A 29 -9.23 23.31 -14.25
CA LYS A 29 -7.85 23.44 -14.73
C LYS A 29 -7.61 22.54 -15.95
N LYS A 30 -6.86 23.03 -16.93
CA LYS A 30 -6.39 22.26 -18.08
C LYS A 30 -5.21 21.39 -17.65
N VAL A 31 -5.43 20.07 -17.58
CA VAL A 31 -4.49 19.11 -16.97
C VAL A 31 -4.03 18.08 -17.98
N VAL A 32 -2.74 17.71 -17.93
CA VAL A 32 -2.20 16.55 -18.64
C VAL A 32 -1.50 15.62 -17.64
N VAL A 33 -1.79 14.32 -17.72
CA VAL A 33 -1.04 13.26 -17.05
C VAL A 33 -0.04 12.67 -18.03
N VAL A 34 1.21 12.54 -17.61
CA VAL A 34 2.29 11.95 -18.43
C VAL A 34 2.82 10.73 -17.74
N GLU A 35 2.68 9.57 -18.41
CA GLU A 35 3.05 8.25 -17.93
C GLU A 35 4.13 7.63 -18.82
N ALA A 36 5.16 7.08 -18.18
CA ALA A 36 6.28 6.45 -18.87
C ALA A 36 5.93 5.09 -19.51
N LEU A 37 4.98 4.37 -18.92
CA LEU A 37 4.55 3.04 -19.34
C LEU A 37 3.40 3.12 -20.37
N PRO A 38 3.10 2.01 -21.09
CA PRO A 38 2.02 1.96 -22.08
C PRO A 38 0.62 2.08 -21.47
N GLN A 39 0.48 1.92 -20.15
CA GLN A 39 -0.78 2.08 -19.42
C GLN A 39 -0.58 2.78 -18.10
N VAL A 40 -1.62 3.48 -17.64
CA VAL A 40 -1.66 4.10 -16.33
C VAL A 40 -1.96 3.07 -15.24
N GLY A 41 -1.60 3.39 -13.98
CA GLY A 41 -1.95 2.57 -12.82
C GLY A 41 -0.83 2.47 -11.78
N GLY A 42 0.43 2.44 -12.21
CA GLY A 42 1.56 2.26 -11.30
C GLY A 42 1.46 0.93 -10.55
N MET A 43 1.39 0.97 -9.21
CA MET A 43 1.21 -0.23 -8.37
C MET A 43 -0.26 -0.73 -8.32
N CYS A 44 -1.22 0.02 -8.88
CA CYS A 44 -2.63 -0.38 -9.01
C CYS A 44 -2.91 -0.88 -10.44
N THR A 45 -2.14 -1.88 -10.88
CA THR A 45 -2.31 -2.53 -12.18
C THR A 45 -2.74 -3.98 -12.01
N SER A 46 -3.38 -4.51 -13.03
CA SER A 46 -3.65 -5.94 -13.19
C SER A 46 -3.79 -6.27 -14.66
N GLY A 47 -3.57 -7.53 -15.04
CA GLY A 47 -3.66 -7.97 -16.42
C GLY A 47 -3.09 -9.36 -16.67
N PRO A 48 -3.01 -9.78 -17.93
CA PRO A 48 -2.50 -11.10 -18.35
C PRO A 48 -0.96 -11.10 -18.33
N LEU A 49 -0.36 -11.23 -17.15
CA LEU A 49 1.10 -11.15 -16.98
C LEU A 49 1.81 -12.51 -17.10
N ILE A 50 1.09 -13.60 -17.22
CA ILE A 50 1.61 -14.96 -17.41
C ILE A 50 1.34 -15.38 -18.85
N PRO A 51 2.38 -15.49 -19.71
CA PRO A 51 2.20 -15.78 -21.14
C PRO A 51 1.46 -17.09 -21.44
N GLU A 52 1.68 -18.12 -20.61
CA GLU A 52 1.05 -19.43 -20.72
C GLU A 52 -0.44 -19.41 -20.33
N ALA A 53 -0.90 -18.33 -19.68
CA ALA A 53 -2.25 -18.19 -19.16
C ALA A 53 -2.87 -16.81 -19.49
N PRO A 54 -3.03 -16.43 -20.78
CA PRO A 54 -3.44 -15.09 -21.19
C PRO A 54 -4.86 -14.69 -20.75
N ASN A 55 -5.66 -15.64 -20.27
CA ASN A 55 -7.02 -15.40 -19.79
C ASN A 55 -7.09 -15.27 -18.25
N HIS A 56 -5.94 -15.22 -17.57
CA HIS A 56 -5.86 -15.01 -16.13
C HIS A 56 -5.41 -13.57 -15.83
N THR A 57 -6.15 -12.88 -14.99
CA THR A 57 -5.84 -11.52 -14.55
C THR A 57 -5.01 -11.56 -13.28
N ILE A 58 -3.76 -11.16 -13.39
CA ILE A 58 -2.78 -11.13 -12.30
C ILE A 58 -2.75 -9.73 -11.69
N ASN A 59 -2.65 -9.67 -10.35
CA ASN A 59 -2.47 -8.43 -9.61
C ASN A 59 -1.03 -8.38 -9.07
N PRO A 60 -0.08 -7.75 -9.77
CA PRO A 60 1.35 -7.91 -9.46
C PRO A 60 1.81 -7.21 -8.17
N CYS A 61 0.95 -6.43 -7.51
CA CYS A 61 1.29 -5.80 -6.23
C CYS A 61 0.08 -5.65 -5.32
N ALA A 62 -0.61 -4.51 -5.39
CA ALA A 62 -1.76 -4.23 -4.53
C ALA A 62 -2.91 -5.20 -4.82
N LEU A 63 -3.65 -5.58 -3.80
CA LEU A 63 -4.82 -6.44 -3.90
C LEU A 63 -5.96 -6.00 -2.98
N ASP A 64 -5.66 -5.66 -1.72
CA ASP A 64 -6.67 -5.32 -0.72
C ASP A 64 -6.89 -3.81 -0.62
N LEU A 65 -8.15 -3.41 -0.45
CA LEU A 65 -8.59 -2.02 -0.44
C LEU A 65 -8.83 -1.47 0.97
N MET A 66 -8.03 -1.87 1.96
CA MET A 66 -8.14 -1.34 3.32
C MET A 66 -8.04 0.19 3.33
N SER A 67 -6.99 0.74 2.74
CA SER A 67 -6.75 2.19 2.73
C SER A 67 -7.86 2.98 2.01
N LEU A 68 -8.46 2.41 0.96
CA LEU A 68 -9.57 3.04 0.25
C LEU A 68 -10.86 3.05 1.09
N ARG A 69 -11.09 2.01 1.89
CA ARG A 69 -12.22 1.96 2.83
C ARG A 69 -12.05 2.95 4.00
N VAL A 70 -10.82 3.17 4.44
CA VAL A 70 -10.49 4.21 5.43
C VAL A 70 -10.69 5.62 4.86
N HIS A 71 -10.40 5.82 3.56
CA HIS A 71 -10.46 7.10 2.86
C HIS A 71 -11.34 6.99 1.60
N PRO A 72 -12.68 6.89 1.72
CA PRO A 72 -13.57 6.66 0.57
C PRO A 72 -13.73 7.88 -0.34
N MET A 73 -13.21 9.05 0.06
CA MET A 73 -13.43 10.32 -0.63
C MET A 73 -13.08 10.28 -2.12
N MET A 74 -12.04 9.53 -2.51
CA MET A 74 -11.68 9.40 -3.93
C MET A 74 -12.81 8.75 -4.74
N ILE A 75 -13.47 7.71 -4.20
CA ILE A 75 -14.58 7.04 -4.87
C ILE A 75 -15.78 7.98 -4.98
N GLU A 76 -16.18 8.57 -3.85
CA GLU A 76 -17.39 9.37 -3.71
C GLU A 76 -17.28 10.71 -4.47
N GLU A 77 -16.21 11.48 -4.22
CA GLU A 77 -16.01 12.82 -4.78
C GLU A 77 -15.72 12.80 -6.29
N LEU A 78 -15.11 11.71 -6.80
CA LEU A 78 -14.81 11.52 -8.21
C LEU A 78 -15.81 10.61 -8.94
N GLU A 79 -16.82 10.11 -8.24
CA GLU A 79 -17.93 9.30 -8.80
C GLU A 79 -17.43 8.03 -9.53
N LEU A 80 -16.40 7.36 -8.99
CA LEU A 80 -15.69 6.28 -9.70
C LEU A 80 -16.59 5.07 -10.02
N GLU A 81 -17.66 4.86 -9.27
CA GLU A 81 -18.62 3.79 -9.55
C GLU A 81 -19.35 4.00 -10.90
N ARG A 82 -19.62 5.25 -11.28
CA ARG A 82 -20.16 5.60 -12.63
C ARG A 82 -19.18 5.29 -13.75
N HIS A 83 -17.90 5.18 -13.43
CA HIS A 83 -16.81 4.86 -14.36
C HIS A 83 -16.38 3.39 -14.29
N GLY A 84 -17.21 2.53 -13.69
CA GLY A 84 -17.04 1.08 -13.70
C GLY A 84 -16.23 0.51 -12.53
N PHE A 85 -15.82 1.33 -11.56
CA PHE A 85 -15.18 0.80 -10.37
C PHE A 85 -16.20 0.15 -9.43
N VAL A 86 -15.98 -1.13 -9.11
CA VAL A 86 -16.81 -1.89 -8.16
C VAL A 86 -15.90 -2.51 -7.13
N GLN A 87 -16.28 -2.40 -5.85
CA GLN A 87 -15.62 -3.12 -4.76
C GLN A 87 -16.60 -3.98 -3.99
N LYS A 88 -16.11 -5.11 -3.46
CA LYS A 88 -16.86 -5.96 -2.53
C LYS A 88 -16.14 -6.05 -1.19
N GLU A 89 -16.91 -6.06 -0.11
CA GLU A 89 -16.37 -6.26 1.24
C GLU A 89 -15.93 -7.71 1.45
N MET A 90 -14.82 -7.89 2.13
CA MET A 90 -14.29 -9.17 2.60
C MET A 90 -14.53 -9.27 4.11
N ASN A 91 -15.36 -10.22 4.53
CA ASN A 91 -15.59 -10.50 5.95
C ASN A 91 -15.86 -12.00 6.15
N PRO A 92 -14.93 -12.75 6.77
CA PRO A 92 -13.66 -12.29 7.32
C PRO A 92 -12.66 -11.87 6.24
N GLY A 93 -11.83 -10.86 6.57
CA GLY A 93 -10.80 -10.37 5.67
C GLY A 93 -9.51 -11.18 5.77
N TYR A 94 -8.98 -11.33 6.99
CA TYR A 94 -7.77 -12.09 7.28
C TYR A 94 -8.05 -13.29 8.17
N VAL A 95 -7.32 -14.36 7.88
CA VAL A 95 -7.28 -15.56 8.72
C VAL A 95 -5.81 -15.92 8.96
N TYR A 96 -5.39 -15.91 10.18
CA TYR A 96 -4.08 -16.43 10.54
C TYR A 96 -4.12 -17.97 10.57
N VAL A 97 -3.07 -18.59 10.03
CA VAL A 97 -2.88 -20.04 10.03
C VAL A 97 -1.54 -20.39 10.65
N HIS A 98 -1.60 -21.07 11.79
CA HIS A 98 -0.41 -21.57 12.49
C HIS A 98 0.13 -22.85 11.79
N PRO A 99 1.43 -23.17 11.88
CA PRO A 99 2.00 -24.38 11.27
C PRO A 99 1.32 -25.70 11.67
N ASN A 100 0.74 -25.79 12.87
CA ASN A 100 -0.07 -26.93 13.30
C ASN A 100 -1.49 -26.92 12.72
N LYS A 101 -1.81 -25.97 11.80
CA LYS A 101 -3.11 -25.77 11.16
C LYS A 101 -4.22 -25.22 12.06
N ASP A 102 -3.90 -24.72 13.24
CA ASP A 102 -4.83 -23.89 14.00
C ASP A 102 -5.04 -22.56 13.27
N THR A 103 -6.26 -22.02 13.36
CA THR A 103 -6.63 -20.80 12.63
C THR A 103 -7.25 -19.78 13.57
N LEU A 104 -6.87 -18.52 13.42
CA LEU A 104 -7.48 -17.39 14.12
C LEU A 104 -8.03 -16.39 13.09
N VAL A 105 -9.32 -16.10 13.18
CA VAL A 105 -10.04 -15.26 12.22
C VAL A 105 -10.12 -13.83 12.70
N PHE A 106 -9.73 -12.88 11.86
CA PHE A 106 -9.92 -11.45 12.09
C PHE A 106 -11.21 -11.00 11.40
N PHE A 107 -12.29 -10.96 12.16
CA PHE A 107 -13.57 -10.40 11.71
C PHE A 107 -13.54 -8.87 11.75
N ARG A 108 -14.42 -8.23 10.99
CA ARG A 108 -14.66 -6.80 11.12
C ARG A 108 -15.18 -6.44 12.52
N ASP A 109 -16.03 -7.26 13.09
CA ASP A 109 -16.47 -7.17 14.47
C ASP A 109 -15.36 -7.69 15.40
N TYR A 110 -14.81 -6.79 16.22
CA TYR A 110 -13.70 -7.15 17.13
C TYR A 110 -14.12 -8.10 18.26
N GLU A 111 -15.42 -8.09 18.66
CA GLU A 111 -15.93 -9.03 19.65
C GLU A 111 -15.90 -10.47 19.10
N LYS A 112 -16.30 -10.66 17.82
CA LYS A 112 -16.16 -11.96 17.15
C LYS A 112 -14.70 -12.41 17.03
N THR A 113 -13.78 -11.47 16.84
CA THR A 113 -12.35 -11.80 16.86
C THR A 113 -11.89 -12.16 18.26
N ALA A 114 -12.39 -11.50 19.31
CA ALA A 114 -12.13 -11.89 20.69
C ALA A 114 -12.69 -13.27 21.03
N ASP A 115 -13.86 -13.64 20.50
CA ASP A 115 -14.43 -14.99 20.67
C ASP A 115 -13.57 -16.04 19.96
N GLU A 116 -13.00 -15.75 18.80
CA GLU A 116 -11.99 -16.62 18.14
C GLU A 116 -10.74 -16.80 19.03
N ILE A 117 -10.26 -15.73 19.64
CA ILE A 117 -9.11 -15.79 20.57
C ILE A 117 -9.46 -16.63 21.80
N ALA A 118 -10.69 -16.55 22.30
CA ALA A 118 -11.14 -17.32 23.46
C ALA A 118 -11.08 -18.85 23.24
N ARG A 119 -11.06 -19.31 21.99
CA ARG A 119 -10.84 -20.75 21.66
C ARG A 119 -9.46 -21.24 22.12
N TYR A 120 -8.50 -20.33 22.29
CA TYR A 120 -7.11 -20.59 22.67
C TYR A 120 -6.80 -20.14 24.10
N SER A 121 -7.28 -18.95 24.47
CA SER A 121 -7.05 -18.34 25.79
C SER A 121 -8.14 -17.33 26.11
N THR A 122 -8.91 -17.59 27.15
CA THR A 122 -9.92 -16.64 27.66
C THR A 122 -9.26 -15.36 28.19
N LYS A 123 -8.07 -15.49 28.78
CA LYS A 123 -7.27 -14.35 29.26
C LYS A 123 -6.82 -13.45 28.11
N ASP A 124 -6.36 -14.03 26.99
CA ASP A 124 -5.97 -13.27 25.79
C ASP A 124 -7.18 -12.60 25.14
N ALA A 125 -8.35 -13.27 25.12
CA ALA A 125 -9.59 -12.66 24.64
C ALA A 125 -9.98 -11.42 25.45
N GLU A 126 -9.86 -11.47 26.77
CA GLU A 126 -10.09 -10.32 27.63
C GLU A 126 -9.04 -9.21 27.40
N ALA A 127 -7.77 -9.59 27.22
CA ALA A 127 -6.71 -8.64 26.89
C ALA A 127 -6.98 -7.95 25.55
N TYR A 128 -7.45 -8.69 24.56
CA TYR A 128 -7.84 -8.16 23.25
C TYR A 128 -9.02 -7.17 23.36
N ARG A 129 -10.08 -7.52 24.12
CA ARG A 129 -11.21 -6.63 24.40
C ARG A 129 -10.79 -5.34 25.09
N LYS A 130 -9.75 -5.38 25.95
CA LYS A 130 -9.20 -4.18 26.59
C LYS A 130 -8.33 -3.36 25.63
N LEU A 131 -7.59 -4.01 24.72
CA LEU A 131 -6.71 -3.35 23.76
C LEU A 131 -7.50 -2.59 22.69
N MET A 132 -8.56 -3.19 22.13
CA MET A 132 -9.26 -2.63 20.99
C MET A 132 -9.86 -1.23 21.20
N PRO A 133 -10.45 -0.88 22.34
CA PRO A 133 -10.84 0.50 22.63
C PRO A 133 -9.70 1.52 22.61
N VAL A 134 -8.48 1.11 23.00
CA VAL A 134 -7.28 1.97 22.93
C VAL A 134 -6.86 2.17 21.47
N VAL A 135 -6.84 1.09 20.67
CA VAL A 135 -6.55 1.14 19.24
C VAL A 135 -7.57 2.02 18.49
N PHE A 136 -8.86 1.88 18.79
CA PHE A 136 -9.90 2.70 18.18
C PHE A 136 -9.80 4.16 18.58
N ALA A 137 -9.47 4.45 19.83
CA ALA A 137 -9.24 5.83 20.29
C ALA A 137 -8.05 6.46 19.54
N PHE A 138 -6.96 5.72 19.36
CA PHE A 138 -5.82 6.17 18.55
C PHE A 138 -6.25 6.45 17.09
N VAL A 139 -6.99 5.55 16.45
CA VAL A 139 -7.53 5.75 15.09
C VAL A 139 -8.40 7.00 15.02
N ASP A 140 -9.31 7.21 15.97
CA ASP A 140 -10.21 8.37 15.99
C ASP A 140 -9.49 9.70 16.16
N MET A 141 -8.37 9.71 16.87
CA MET A 141 -7.50 10.88 17.00
C MET A 141 -6.67 11.14 15.74
N ALA A 142 -6.15 10.09 15.10
CA ALA A 142 -5.26 10.19 13.94
C ALA A 142 -6.00 10.49 12.64
N LEU A 143 -7.15 9.86 12.42
CA LEU A 143 -7.86 9.87 11.14
C LEU A 143 -8.25 11.28 10.64
N PRO A 144 -8.74 12.22 11.45
CA PRO A 144 -9.03 13.58 10.99
C PRO A 144 -7.77 14.29 10.45
N GLN A 145 -6.61 14.04 11.08
CA GLN A 145 -5.35 14.62 10.65
C GLN A 145 -4.83 13.98 9.36
N MET A 146 -5.04 12.67 9.16
CA MET A 146 -4.66 11.98 7.92
C MET A 146 -5.41 12.49 6.69
N ARG A 147 -6.56 13.11 6.86
CA ARG A 147 -7.45 13.59 5.77
C ARG A 147 -7.23 15.04 5.36
N VAL A 148 -6.37 15.76 6.03
CA VAL A 148 -6.11 17.18 5.79
C VAL A 148 -4.64 17.45 5.50
N ASP A 149 -4.40 18.57 4.83
CA ASP A 149 -3.03 19.01 4.56
C ASP A 149 -2.34 19.47 5.86
N PRO A 150 -1.26 18.79 6.28
CA PRO A 150 -0.56 19.13 7.53
C PRO A 150 0.08 20.52 7.50
N ALA A 151 0.30 21.10 6.32
CA ALA A 151 0.84 22.45 6.16
C ALA A 151 -0.24 23.54 6.31
N SER A 152 -1.52 23.16 6.26
CA SER A 152 -2.62 24.11 6.41
C SER A 152 -3.27 23.99 7.80
N PHE A 153 -3.67 25.15 8.35
CA PHE A 153 -4.46 25.15 9.56
C PHE A 153 -5.89 24.69 9.26
N ASN A 154 -6.26 23.52 9.71
CA ASN A 154 -7.63 23.00 9.60
C ASN A 154 -8.28 22.89 10.97
N PHE A 155 -9.07 23.93 11.32
CA PHE A 155 -9.76 24.01 12.61
C PHE A 155 -10.67 22.79 12.86
N LYS A 156 -11.45 22.35 11.86
CA LYS A 156 -12.38 21.22 12.00
C LYS A 156 -11.64 19.92 12.32
N ALA A 157 -10.52 19.63 11.62
CA ALA A 157 -9.74 18.43 11.89
C ALA A 157 -9.07 18.49 13.26
N LYS A 158 -8.53 19.65 13.66
CA LYS A 158 -7.94 19.83 15.00
C LYS A 158 -8.98 19.68 16.10
N LEU A 159 -10.16 20.28 15.90
CA LEU A 159 -11.26 20.14 16.85
C LEU A 159 -11.73 18.67 16.94
N ALA A 160 -11.88 17.98 15.82
CA ALA A 160 -12.27 16.57 15.81
C ALA A 160 -11.25 15.68 16.56
N SER A 161 -9.95 15.89 16.34
CA SER A 161 -8.91 15.17 17.09
C SER A 161 -8.89 15.53 18.58
N LEU A 162 -9.14 16.80 18.92
CA LEU A 162 -9.24 17.24 20.31
C LEU A 162 -10.46 16.61 21.01
N LEU A 163 -11.63 16.61 20.36
CA LEU A 163 -12.83 15.96 20.90
C LEU A 163 -12.62 14.45 21.07
N ALA A 164 -11.94 13.79 20.13
CA ALA A 164 -11.57 12.40 20.26
C ALA A 164 -10.63 12.16 21.45
N LEU A 165 -9.65 13.05 21.66
CA LEU A 165 -8.75 13.00 22.81
C LEU A 165 -9.51 13.22 24.14
N MET A 166 -10.40 14.21 24.20
CA MET A 166 -11.22 14.49 25.39
C MET A 166 -12.13 13.31 25.73
N LYS A 167 -12.81 12.73 24.74
CA LYS A 167 -13.64 11.53 24.89
C LYS A 167 -12.85 10.34 25.46
N ASN A 168 -11.57 10.25 25.13
CA ASN A 168 -10.68 9.16 25.52
C ASN A 168 -9.59 9.61 26.54
N SER A 169 -9.85 10.69 27.29
CA SER A 169 -8.87 11.27 28.21
C SER A 169 -8.38 10.27 29.27
N GLY A 170 -9.24 9.38 29.76
CA GLY A 170 -8.89 8.32 30.68
C GLY A 170 -7.97 7.22 30.09
N ARG A 171 -7.75 7.22 28.75
CA ARG A 171 -6.86 6.26 28.05
C ARG A 171 -5.61 6.93 27.48
N LYS A 172 -5.37 8.20 27.78
CA LYS A 172 -4.25 8.96 27.20
C LYS A 172 -2.90 8.26 27.40
N ASP A 173 -2.63 7.79 28.60
CA ASP A 173 -1.36 7.15 28.93
C ASP A 173 -1.22 5.79 28.23
N GLU A 174 -2.32 5.04 28.12
CA GLU A 174 -2.35 3.77 27.37
C GLU A 174 -2.10 3.99 25.87
N ILE A 175 -2.69 5.03 25.27
CA ILE A 175 -2.46 5.40 23.86
C ILE A 175 -1.00 5.80 23.67
N MET A 176 -0.45 6.62 24.56
CA MET A 176 0.95 7.05 24.49
C MET A 176 1.90 5.86 24.64
N ALA A 177 1.66 4.98 25.60
CA ALA A 177 2.41 3.74 25.77
C ALA A 177 2.34 2.88 24.51
N LEU A 178 1.13 2.67 23.95
CA LEU A 178 0.93 1.89 22.72
C LEU A 178 1.77 2.43 21.56
N VAL A 179 1.69 3.74 21.25
CA VAL A 179 2.33 4.30 20.05
C VAL A 179 3.85 4.45 20.20
N SER A 180 4.35 4.57 21.42
CA SER A 180 5.78 4.76 21.70
C SER A 180 6.55 3.45 21.81
N SER A 181 5.89 2.37 22.20
CA SER A 181 6.52 1.06 22.39
C SER A 181 6.75 0.32 21.08
N PRO A 182 7.67 -0.65 21.03
CA PRO A 182 7.70 -1.66 19.99
C PRO A 182 6.38 -2.44 19.95
N ALA A 183 5.85 -2.70 18.74
CA ALA A 183 4.63 -3.51 18.61
C ALA A 183 4.82 -4.90 19.21
N TYR A 184 6.00 -5.49 19.05
CA TYR A 184 6.36 -6.78 19.62
C TYR A 184 6.26 -6.78 21.14
N THR A 185 6.84 -5.78 21.83
CA THR A 185 6.75 -5.65 23.30
C THR A 185 5.29 -5.60 23.75
N THR A 186 4.47 -4.78 23.10
CA THR A 186 3.03 -4.67 23.41
C THR A 186 2.30 -6.01 23.26
N ILE A 187 2.66 -6.82 22.24
CA ILE A 187 2.10 -8.17 22.04
C ILE A 187 2.52 -9.10 23.18
N MET A 188 3.82 -9.12 23.50
CA MET A 188 4.36 -10.03 24.53
C MET A 188 3.85 -9.74 25.94
N GLU A 189 3.66 -8.48 26.28
CA GLU A 189 3.13 -8.05 27.58
C GLU A 189 1.64 -8.39 27.78
N ARG A 190 0.88 -8.44 26.70
CA ARG A 190 -0.59 -8.56 26.79
C ARG A 190 -1.12 -9.95 26.51
N PHE A 191 -0.44 -10.73 25.68
CA PHE A 191 -0.90 -12.03 25.21
C PHE A 191 0.08 -13.15 25.60
N GLU A 192 -0.46 -14.33 25.92
CA GLU A 192 0.35 -15.48 26.36
C GLU A 192 0.32 -16.64 25.36
N HIS A 193 -0.78 -16.81 24.62
CA HIS A 193 -0.94 -17.96 23.74
C HIS A 193 -0.18 -17.81 22.42
N PRO A 194 0.64 -18.80 21.98
CA PRO A 194 1.48 -18.68 20.79
C PRO A 194 0.71 -18.39 19.49
N VAL A 195 -0.49 -18.95 19.31
CA VAL A 195 -1.34 -18.70 18.14
C VAL A 195 -1.76 -17.23 18.08
N VAL A 196 -2.11 -16.61 19.22
CA VAL A 196 -2.55 -15.21 19.30
C VAL A 196 -1.38 -14.27 19.04
N ARG A 197 -0.22 -14.52 19.67
CA ARG A 197 1.02 -13.75 19.44
C ARG A 197 1.43 -13.80 17.98
N SER A 198 1.51 -14.99 17.41
CA SER A 198 1.91 -15.19 16.02
C SER A 198 0.95 -14.53 15.04
N ALA A 199 -0.35 -14.59 15.28
CA ALA A 199 -1.36 -13.94 14.45
C ALA A 199 -1.15 -12.41 14.40
N LEU A 200 -0.93 -11.80 15.56
CA LEU A 200 -0.68 -10.36 15.66
C LEU A 200 0.69 -9.97 15.07
N CYS A 201 1.75 -10.76 15.32
CA CYS A 201 3.07 -10.54 14.73
C CYS A 201 3.04 -10.61 13.20
N CYS A 202 2.38 -11.62 12.61
CA CYS A 202 2.24 -11.76 11.15
C CYS A 202 1.43 -10.62 10.53
N LEU A 203 0.39 -10.14 11.22
CA LEU A 203 -0.41 -9.01 10.75
C LEU A 203 0.37 -7.68 10.79
N LEU A 204 0.96 -7.36 11.92
CA LEU A 204 1.64 -6.07 12.13
C LEU A 204 3.00 -6.02 11.44
N GLY A 205 3.68 -7.15 11.28
CA GLY A 205 4.94 -7.29 10.56
C GLY A 205 4.87 -6.83 9.10
N ALA A 206 3.66 -6.75 8.51
CA ALA A 206 3.47 -6.21 7.18
C ALA A 206 3.84 -4.71 7.05
N ALA A 207 3.84 -3.97 8.15
CA ALA A 207 4.24 -2.57 8.17
C ALA A 207 5.76 -2.37 8.34
N GLY A 208 6.50 -3.43 8.69
CA GLY A 208 7.95 -3.41 8.92
C GLY A 208 8.38 -4.15 10.18
N PRO A 209 9.66 -4.01 10.59
CA PRO A 209 10.18 -4.67 11.79
C PRO A 209 9.44 -4.23 13.05
N ILE A 210 8.72 -5.17 13.68
CA ILE A 210 7.86 -4.92 14.86
C ILE A 210 8.64 -4.72 16.18
N THR A 211 9.94 -4.98 16.18
CA THR A 211 10.83 -4.84 17.34
C THR A 211 11.43 -3.44 17.49
N ASN A 212 11.29 -2.59 16.48
CA ASN A 212 11.82 -1.23 16.54
C ASN A 212 10.95 -0.34 17.45
N GLU A 213 11.55 0.69 18.02
CA GLU A 213 10.85 1.68 18.84
C GLU A 213 9.72 2.37 18.04
N ALA A 214 8.66 2.73 18.74
CA ALA A 214 7.50 3.43 18.21
C ALA A 214 6.77 2.69 17.07
N THR A 215 6.94 1.37 16.94
CA THR A 215 6.20 0.56 15.98
C THR A 215 4.81 0.15 16.47
N GLY A 216 4.46 0.45 17.71
CA GLY A 216 3.08 0.31 18.19
C GLY A 216 2.05 1.11 17.36
N ILE A 217 2.50 2.11 16.59
CA ILE A 217 1.65 2.76 15.57
C ILE A 217 1.09 1.77 14.54
N TYR A 218 1.73 0.59 14.33
CA TYR A 218 1.25 -0.43 13.40
C TYR A 218 -0.08 -1.06 13.83
N PHE A 219 -0.45 -0.96 15.11
CA PHE A 219 -1.79 -1.36 15.57
C PHE A 219 -2.92 -0.59 14.86
N VAL A 220 -2.61 0.53 14.20
CA VAL A 220 -3.57 1.22 13.31
C VAL A 220 -4.12 0.30 12.22
N LEU A 221 -3.32 -0.66 11.72
CA LEU A 221 -3.76 -1.64 10.73
C LEU A 221 -4.91 -2.50 11.28
N LEU A 222 -4.74 -3.02 12.50
CA LEU A 222 -5.79 -3.78 13.18
C LEU A 222 -7.03 -2.91 13.39
N GLY A 223 -6.84 -1.66 13.82
CA GLY A 223 -7.93 -0.69 13.99
C GLY A 223 -8.67 -0.40 12.68
N PHE A 224 -7.96 -0.28 11.56
CA PHE A 224 -8.56 -0.05 10.25
C PHE A 224 -9.37 -1.27 9.78
N ILE A 225 -8.82 -2.47 9.92
CA ILE A 225 -9.48 -3.71 9.53
C ILE A 225 -10.81 -3.85 10.27
N GLN A 226 -10.82 -3.66 11.59
CA GLN A 226 -12.00 -3.88 12.40
C GLN A 226 -12.98 -2.71 12.36
N LYS A 227 -12.54 -1.49 12.11
CA LYS A 227 -13.42 -0.33 12.02
C LYS A 227 -14.02 -0.15 10.63
N PHE A 228 -13.22 -0.34 9.58
CA PHE A 228 -13.62 -0.05 8.19
C PHE A 228 -13.75 -1.29 7.32
N GLY A 229 -13.18 -2.42 7.75
CA GLY A 229 -13.16 -3.67 6.99
C GLY A 229 -12.15 -3.65 5.84
N LEU A 230 -12.15 -4.74 5.09
CA LEU A 230 -11.36 -4.92 3.88
C LEU A 230 -12.26 -4.95 2.66
N GLY A 231 -11.74 -4.52 1.52
CA GLY A 231 -12.43 -4.59 0.23
C GLY A 231 -11.55 -5.22 -0.84
N ARG A 232 -12.19 -5.69 -1.91
CA ARG A 232 -11.54 -6.20 -3.11
C ARG A 232 -12.12 -5.49 -4.32
N ALA A 233 -11.25 -5.00 -5.24
CA ALA A 233 -11.67 -4.48 -6.53
C ALA A 233 -12.15 -5.64 -7.42
N MET A 234 -13.30 -5.49 -8.03
CA MET A 234 -13.84 -6.46 -8.98
C MET A 234 -13.26 -6.18 -10.37
N GLY A 235 -12.78 -7.21 -11.07
CA GLY A 235 -12.05 -7.10 -12.34
C GLY A 235 -10.54 -6.85 -12.16
N GLY A 236 -10.04 -6.89 -10.92
CA GLY A 236 -8.63 -6.62 -10.58
C GLY A 236 -8.33 -5.16 -10.29
N MET A 237 -7.11 -4.88 -9.84
CA MET A 237 -6.71 -3.55 -9.37
C MET A 237 -6.66 -2.48 -10.47
N GLN A 238 -6.47 -2.88 -11.74
CA GLN A 238 -6.48 -1.96 -12.88
C GLN A 238 -7.78 -1.16 -12.99
N THR A 239 -8.91 -1.74 -12.57
CA THR A 239 -10.22 -1.09 -12.64
C THR A 239 -10.30 0.24 -11.90
N ILE A 240 -9.52 0.42 -10.84
CA ILE A 240 -9.40 1.71 -10.12
C ILE A 240 -8.76 2.76 -11.03
N SER A 241 -7.66 2.39 -11.68
CA SER A 241 -6.90 3.29 -12.56
C SER A 241 -7.68 3.62 -13.82
N ASP A 242 -8.40 2.64 -14.36
CA ASP A 242 -9.26 2.82 -15.54
C ASP A 242 -10.45 3.74 -15.24
N ALA A 243 -11.08 3.58 -14.07
CA ALA A 243 -12.15 4.46 -13.62
C ALA A 243 -11.67 5.90 -13.44
N LEU A 244 -10.49 6.09 -12.83
CA LEU A 244 -9.87 7.42 -12.70
C LEU A 244 -9.52 8.02 -14.07
N ALA A 245 -8.94 7.23 -14.97
CA ALA A 245 -8.61 7.67 -16.33
C ALA A 245 -9.87 8.02 -17.14
N SER A 246 -10.94 7.23 -17.03
CA SER A 246 -12.24 7.51 -17.62
C SER A 246 -12.81 8.83 -17.08
N ARG A 247 -12.80 9.00 -15.76
CA ARG A 247 -13.28 10.24 -15.13
C ARG A 247 -12.47 11.45 -15.54
N LEU A 248 -11.15 11.34 -15.64
CA LEU A 248 -10.29 12.43 -16.09
C LEU A 248 -10.64 12.87 -17.52
N ARG A 249 -10.84 11.92 -18.46
CA ARG A 249 -11.23 12.22 -19.84
C ARG A 249 -12.60 12.89 -19.90
N GLU A 250 -13.58 12.44 -19.12
CA GLU A 250 -14.90 13.10 -19.02
C GLU A 250 -14.78 14.55 -18.54
N LEU A 251 -13.82 14.83 -17.66
CA LEU A 251 -13.54 16.17 -17.15
C LEU A 251 -12.67 17.02 -18.12
N GLY A 252 -12.32 16.50 -19.30
CA GLY A 252 -11.53 17.21 -20.32
C GLY A 252 -10.03 17.20 -20.08
N GLY A 253 -9.50 16.33 -19.21
CA GLY A 253 -8.07 16.17 -19.00
C GLY A 253 -7.44 15.18 -19.97
N ASP A 254 -6.16 15.39 -20.29
CA ASP A 254 -5.39 14.59 -21.22
C ASP A 254 -4.51 13.54 -20.49
N ILE A 255 -4.26 12.42 -21.15
CA ILE A 255 -3.34 11.36 -20.69
C ILE A 255 -2.41 11.00 -21.84
N LEU A 256 -1.11 11.13 -21.60
CA LEU A 256 -0.05 10.69 -22.51
C LEU A 256 0.66 9.50 -21.88
N VAL A 257 0.66 8.37 -22.56
CA VAL A 257 1.36 7.14 -22.18
C VAL A 257 2.55 6.91 -23.10
N ASN A 258 3.49 6.03 -22.71
CA ASN A 258 4.77 5.81 -23.40
C ASN A 258 5.61 7.09 -23.56
N GLU A 259 5.45 8.05 -22.66
CA GLU A 259 6.12 9.35 -22.71
C GLU A 259 6.89 9.60 -21.40
N PRO A 260 8.08 9.01 -21.23
CA PRO A 260 8.89 9.24 -20.03
C PRO A 260 9.31 10.70 -19.93
N VAL A 261 9.04 11.31 -18.77
CA VAL A 261 9.55 12.67 -18.46
C VAL A 261 11.04 12.57 -18.15
N ALA A 262 11.84 13.43 -18.80
CA ALA A 262 13.27 13.54 -18.58
C ALA A 262 13.61 14.63 -17.57
N GLU A 263 12.82 15.73 -17.55
CA GLU A 263 13.13 16.90 -16.74
C GLU A 263 11.86 17.66 -16.34
N ILE A 264 11.85 18.17 -15.12
CA ILE A 264 10.92 19.20 -14.66
C ILE A 264 11.62 20.53 -14.92
N VAL A 265 11.18 21.21 -15.98
CA VAL A 265 11.83 22.44 -16.47
C VAL A 265 11.54 23.59 -15.52
N SER A 266 12.62 24.19 -15.01
CA SER A 266 12.53 25.35 -14.12
C SER A 266 13.61 26.37 -14.45
N LYS A 267 13.33 27.63 -14.11
CA LYS A 267 14.24 28.76 -14.23
C LYS A 267 13.98 29.72 -13.09
N ASN A 268 15.04 30.23 -12.45
CA ASN A 268 14.95 31.08 -11.27
C ASN A 268 14.08 30.47 -10.17
N LYS A 269 14.25 29.16 -9.92
CA LYS A 269 13.50 28.38 -8.94
C LYS A 269 11.97 28.38 -9.14
N LYS A 270 11.51 28.50 -10.38
CA LYS A 270 10.11 28.46 -10.76
C LYS A 270 9.91 27.50 -11.93
N VAL A 271 8.94 26.57 -11.84
CA VAL A 271 8.63 25.65 -12.94
C VAL A 271 8.04 26.40 -14.14
N SER A 272 8.30 25.88 -15.33
CA SER A 272 7.68 26.32 -16.59
C SER A 272 7.07 25.18 -17.40
N GLY A 273 7.23 23.94 -16.94
CA GLY A 273 6.69 22.74 -17.58
C GLY A 273 7.55 21.52 -17.37
N ILE A 274 7.45 20.60 -18.31
CA ILE A 274 8.21 19.33 -18.32
C ILE A 274 8.83 19.09 -19.69
N ARG A 275 9.94 18.39 -19.75
CA ARG A 275 10.57 17.89 -20.98
C ARG A 275 10.53 16.38 -21.00
N LEU A 276 10.03 15.80 -22.07
CA LEU A 276 9.97 14.37 -22.30
C LEU A 276 11.32 13.83 -22.79
N LYS A 277 11.57 12.53 -22.65
CA LYS A 277 12.76 11.88 -23.25
C LYS A 277 12.80 11.99 -24.77
N SER A 278 11.64 12.13 -25.43
CA SER A 278 11.53 12.42 -26.86
C SER A 278 12.06 13.80 -27.27
N GLY A 279 12.39 14.67 -26.29
CA GLY A 279 12.79 16.07 -26.51
C GLY A 279 11.62 17.05 -26.58
N LYS A 280 10.36 16.57 -26.66
CA LYS A 280 9.17 17.43 -26.65
C LYS A 280 9.02 18.12 -25.29
N THR A 281 8.68 19.40 -25.31
CA THR A 281 8.39 20.17 -24.09
C THR A 281 6.87 20.41 -23.97
N ILE A 282 6.34 20.27 -22.78
CA ILE A 282 4.97 20.59 -22.40
C ILE A 282 5.04 21.74 -21.41
N SER A 283 4.49 22.91 -21.79
CA SER A 283 4.44 24.08 -20.93
C SER A 283 3.35 23.92 -19.87
N ALA A 284 3.64 24.23 -18.61
CA ALA A 284 2.68 24.19 -17.51
C ALA A 284 3.05 25.20 -16.43
N ALA A 285 2.04 25.84 -15.84
CA ALA A 285 2.23 26.81 -14.74
C ALA A 285 2.55 26.10 -13.41
N ALA A 286 2.14 24.84 -13.25
CA ALA A 286 2.48 24.00 -12.11
C ALA A 286 2.77 22.55 -12.55
N VAL A 287 3.59 21.86 -11.77
CA VAL A 287 3.91 20.43 -11.96
C VAL A 287 3.60 19.67 -10.67
N VAL A 288 2.81 18.61 -10.78
CA VAL A 288 2.61 17.65 -9.68
C VAL A 288 3.42 16.39 -9.98
N ALA A 289 4.43 16.10 -9.19
CA ALA A 289 5.21 14.89 -9.28
C ALA A 289 4.57 13.78 -8.42
N SER A 290 3.88 12.84 -9.07
CA SER A 290 3.26 11.66 -8.44
C SER A 290 4.18 10.43 -8.52
N ILE A 291 5.48 10.67 -8.38
CA ILE A 291 6.57 9.71 -8.40
C ILE A 291 7.34 9.78 -7.08
N HIS A 292 8.39 8.97 -6.94
CA HIS A 292 9.21 9.02 -5.73
C HIS A 292 9.83 10.41 -5.51
N PRO A 293 9.80 11.00 -4.29
CA PRO A 293 10.31 12.36 -4.03
C PRO A 293 11.78 12.57 -4.43
N LYS A 294 12.64 11.57 -4.26
CA LYS A 294 14.03 11.61 -4.72
C LYS A 294 14.10 11.88 -6.21
N GLN A 295 13.39 11.09 -7.01
CA GLN A 295 13.35 11.28 -8.47
C GLN A 295 12.75 12.62 -8.86
N ALA A 296 11.66 13.03 -8.21
CA ALA A 296 11.02 14.32 -8.50
C ALA A 296 12.02 15.49 -8.35
N PHE A 297 12.89 15.44 -7.34
CA PHE A 297 13.89 16.48 -7.08
C PHE A 297 15.10 16.37 -8.01
N GLU A 298 15.53 15.14 -8.33
CA GLU A 298 16.63 14.87 -9.27
C GLU A 298 16.26 15.24 -10.72
N MET A 299 14.97 15.23 -11.05
CA MET A 299 14.46 15.62 -12.38
C MET A 299 14.34 17.13 -12.58
N VAL A 300 14.46 17.94 -11.54
CA VAL A 300 14.43 19.41 -11.67
C VAL A 300 15.69 19.89 -12.43
N THR A 301 15.53 20.92 -13.26
CA THR A 301 16.62 21.53 -14.01
C THR A 301 17.87 21.71 -13.14
N GLU A 302 19.03 21.33 -13.67
CA GLU A 302 20.30 21.35 -12.95
C GLU A 302 20.58 22.72 -12.34
N GLY A 303 20.98 22.74 -11.06
CA GLY A 303 21.27 23.97 -10.30
C GLY A 303 20.05 24.68 -9.71
N GLU A 304 18.83 24.31 -10.08
CA GLU A 304 17.60 24.97 -9.58
C GLU A 304 17.10 24.38 -8.25
N MET A 305 17.40 23.09 -7.97
CA MET A 305 17.02 22.45 -6.72
C MET A 305 18.01 22.76 -5.60
N ASP A 306 17.49 23.07 -4.42
CA ASP A 306 18.29 23.25 -3.20
C ASP A 306 19.00 21.95 -2.80
N ARG A 307 20.32 22.02 -2.60
CA ARG A 307 21.15 20.85 -2.25
C ARG A 307 20.73 20.21 -0.94
N GLY A 308 20.37 21.02 0.06
CA GLY A 308 19.92 20.51 1.35
C GLY A 308 18.59 19.75 1.25
N ALA A 309 17.66 20.26 0.44
CA ALA A 309 16.40 19.59 0.17
C ALA A 309 16.61 18.27 -0.59
N LEU A 310 17.48 18.26 -1.61
CA LEU A 310 17.83 17.05 -2.35
C LEU A 310 18.44 15.99 -1.42
N THR A 311 19.41 16.37 -0.58
CA THR A 311 20.01 15.45 0.40
C THR A 311 18.98 14.86 1.35
N LYS A 312 18.03 15.67 1.84
CA LYS A 312 16.96 15.19 2.74
C LYS A 312 16.08 14.11 2.11
N VAL A 313 15.74 14.21 0.83
CA VAL A 313 14.92 13.20 0.14
C VAL A 313 15.75 11.99 -0.28
N GLN A 314 17.04 12.17 -0.57
CA GLN A 314 17.97 11.06 -0.85
C GLN A 314 18.19 10.18 0.39
N LEU A 315 18.23 10.79 1.57
CA LEU A 315 18.36 10.10 2.86
C LEU A 315 17.02 9.65 3.47
N ALA A 316 15.89 9.91 2.80
CA ALA A 316 14.60 9.42 3.27
C ALA A 316 14.56 7.88 3.20
N PRO A 317 14.14 7.18 4.28
CA PRO A 317 14.17 5.72 4.31
C PRO A 317 13.20 5.13 3.31
N ALA A 318 13.68 4.20 2.48
CA ALA A 318 12.91 3.45 1.52
C ALA A 318 13.38 2.00 1.57
N ASN A 319 12.62 1.12 2.24
CA ASN A 319 13.04 -0.22 2.60
C ASN A 319 14.40 -0.22 3.34
N ALA A 320 14.59 0.75 4.25
CA ALA A 320 15.88 0.99 4.90
C ALA A 320 16.34 -0.16 5.81
N HIS A 321 15.44 -1.08 6.17
CA HIS A 321 15.79 -2.30 6.90
C HIS A 321 16.38 -3.39 6.00
N GLY A 322 16.58 -3.11 4.70
CA GLY A 322 17.20 -4.02 3.73
C GLY A 322 16.24 -5.05 3.11
N GLY A 323 14.94 -4.96 3.41
CA GLY A 323 13.92 -5.88 2.93
C GLY A 323 12.77 -5.22 2.21
N SER A 324 12.14 -5.99 1.35
CA SER A 324 10.92 -5.63 0.63
C SER A 324 10.03 -6.86 0.53
N PRO A 325 8.73 -6.71 0.39
CA PRO A 325 7.93 -7.84 -0.06
C PRO A 325 8.40 -8.29 -1.46
N ILE A 326 8.10 -9.54 -1.77
CA ILE A 326 8.13 -10.05 -3.14
C ILE A 326 6.75 -10.55 -3.53
N LYS A 327 6.56 -10.74 -4.81
CA LYS A 327 5.30 -11.20 -5.36
C LYS A 327 5.49 -12.43 -6.21
N ILE A 328 4.71 -13.48 -5.94
CA ILE A 328 4.60 -14.66 -6.79
C ILE A 328 3.13 -14.88 -7.07
N ASP A 329 2.76 -14.86 -8.34
CA ASP A 329 1.42 -15.16 -8.82
C ASP A 329 1.43 -16.41 -9.67
N LEU A 330 0.42 -17.25 -9.52
CA LEU A 330 0.25 -18.45 -10.33
C LEU A 330 -1.12 -18.40 -11.04
N ALA A 331 -1.13 -18.78 -12.30
CA ALA A 331 -2.34 -19.15 -13.01
C ALA A 331 -2.57 -20.66 -12.83
N LEU A 332 -3.78 -21.05 -12.49
CA LEU A 332 -4.11 -22.42 -12.11
C LEU A 332 -5.22 -23.00 -13.00
N SER A 333 -5.06 -24.25 -13.45
CA SER A 333 -6.01 -24.98 -14.27
C SER A 333 -7.27 -25.46 -13.53
N GLY A 334 -7.33 -25.25 -12.22
CA GLY A 334 -8.44 -25.62 -11.35
C GLY A 334 -8.51 -24.75 -10.11
N GLN A 335 -9.35 -25.12 -9.17
CA GLN A 335 -9.53 -24.35 -7.93
C GLN A 335 -8.73 -24.96 -6.78
N VAL A 336 -7.97 -24.12 -6.08
CA VAL A 336 -7.33 -24.51 -4.81
C VAL A 336 -8.36 -24.69 -3.71
N ASN A 337 -8.04 -25.47 -2.69
CA ASN A 337 -8.94 -25.67 -1.54
C ASN A 337 -8.20 -25.59 -0.21
N TYR A 338 -8.98 -25.37 0.84
CA TYR A 338 -8.55 -25.25 2.23
C TYR A 338 -9.26 -26.25 3.14
N HIS A 339 -9.75 -27.37 2.57
CA HIS A 339 -10.59 -28.35 3.28
C HIS A 339 -9.98 -28.82 4.59
N GLU A 340 -8.70 -29.13 4.62
CA GLU A 340 -7.99 -29.58 5.82
C GLU A 340 -8.03 -28.55 6.96
N LEU A 341 -7.95 -27.26 6.63
CA LEU A 341 -8.06 -26.17 7.60
C LEU A 341 -9.52 -25.98 8.06
N GLU A 342 -10.46 -26.04 7.12
CA GLU A 342 -11.89 -25.88 7.35
C GLU A 342 -12.46 -27.06 8.18
N GLU A 343 -12.04 -28.28 7.90
CA GLU A 343 -12.38 -29.49 8.68
C GLU A 343 -11.83 -29.39 10.11
N LYS A 344 -10.57 -28.98 10.26
CA LYS A 344 -9.97 -28.79 11.60
C LYS A 344 -10.70 -27.70 12.40
N ARG A 345 -11.22 -26.64 11.76
CA ARG A 345 -12.05 -25.64 12.41
C ARG A 345 -13.37 -26.23 12.92
N GLY A 346 -14.04 -27.02 12.11
CA GLY A 346 -15.29 -27.71 12.47
C GLY A 346 -16.52 -26.79 12.61
N ASP A 347 -16.44 -25.51 12.24
CA ASP A 347 -17.52 -24.51 12.37
C ASP A 347 -18.22 -24.15 11.06
N GLY A 348 -17.81 -24.77 9.94
CA GLY A 348 -18.38 -24.54 8.62
C GLY A 348 -17.97 -23.22 7.95
N LEU A 349 -17.06 -22.45 8.56
CA LEU A 349 -16.56 -21.23 7.96
C LEU A 349 -15.65 -21.54 6.77
N SER A 350 -16.01 -21.04 5.58
CA SER A 350 -15.12 -21.14 4.41
C SER A 350 -14.02 -20.09 4.48
N LEU A 351 -12.78 -20.54 4.30
CA LEU A 351 -11.57 -19.71 4.31
C LEU A 351 -11.20 -19.18 2.92
N ARG A 352 -11.85 -19.69 1.88
CA ARG A 352 -11.46 -19.49 0.48
C ARG A 352 -11.46 -18.01 0.04
N LYS A 353 -12.35 -17.18 0.61
CA LYS A 353 -12.46 -15.74 0.28
C LYS A 353 -11.55 -14.84 1.09
N SER A 354 -10.85 -15.37 2.06
CA SER A 354 -9.98 -14.64 2.97
C SER A 354 -8.53 -14.61 2.49
N VAL A 355 -7.75 -13.69 3.03
CA VAL A 355 -6.29 -13.73 2.93
C VAL A 355 -5.76 -14.51 4.13
N LEU A 356 -4.97 -15.53 3.88
CA LEU A 356 -4.34 -16.33 4.93
C LEU A 356 -2.98 -15.72 5.27
N LEU A 357 -2.76 -15.48 6.56
CA LEU A 357 -1.48 -15.04 7.14
C LEU A 357 -0.76 -16.28 7.67
N ILE A 358 0.41 -16.57 7.14
CA ILE A 358 1.19 -17.77 7.45
C ILE A 358 2.51 -17.39 8.09
N GLY A 359 2.88 -18.05 9.16
CA GLY A 359 4.13 -17.88 9.88
C GLY A 359 3.94 -18.03 11.39
N THR A 360 5.01 -17.87 12.14
CA THR A 360 4.99 -17.80 13.60
C THR A 360 5.62 -16.49 14.07
N GLU A 361 5.49 -16.18 15.34
CA GLU A 361 6.20 -15.10 16.00
C GLU A 361 7.71 -15.16 15.70
N GLU A 362 8.31 -16.32 15.91
CA GLU A 362 9.73 -16.56 15.66
C GLU A 362 10.09 -16.41 14.18
N ALA A 363 9.21 -16.88 13.27
CA ALA A 363 9.42 -16.74 11.83
C ALA A 363 9.43 -15.27 11.40
N VAL A 364 8.57 -14.42 11.96
CA VAL A 364 8.58 -12.97 11.69
C VAL A 364 9.90 -12.34 12.13
N LEU A 365 10.34 -12.65 13.36
CA LEU A 365 11.59 -12.12 13.91
C LEU A 365 12.82 -12.61 13.13
N ASP A 366 12.87 -13.91 12.82
CA ASP A 366 13.96 -14.50 12.05
C ASP A 366 14.02 -13.97 10.63
N ASN A 367 12.87 -13.77 10.01
CA ASN A 367 12.79 -13.22 8.66
C ASN A 367 13.47 -11.84 8.56
N PHE A 368 13.21 -10.92 9.50
CA PHE A 368 13.89 -9.63 9.53
C PHE A 368 15.39 -9.74 9.84
N LYS A 369 15.82 -10.73 10.64
CA LYS A 369 17.25 -11.02 10.84
C LYS A 369 17.91 -11.54 9.56
N CYS A 370 17.26 -12.44 8.83
CA CYS A 370 17.72 -12.95 7.53
C CYS A 370 17.86 -11.82 6.54
N VAL A 371 16.83 -10.96 6.41
CA VAL A 371 16.85 -9.77 5.56
C VAL A 371 18.05 -8.88 5.83
N GLY A 372 18.34 -8.57 7.11
CA GLY A 372 19.50 -7.76 7.51
C GLY A 372 20.86 -8.38 7.16
N ARG A 373 20.88 -9.69 6.84
CA ARG A 373 22.08 -10.42 6.40
C ARG A 373 22.11 -10.68 4.89
N GLY A 374 21.12 -10.19 4.14
CA GLY A 374 20.96 -10.51 2.72
C GLY A 374 20.60 -11.97 2.47
N GLN A 375 19.95 -12.65 3.42
CA GLN A 375 19.59 -14.06 3.34
C GLN A 375 18.08 -14.23 3.17
N VAL A 376 17.68 -15.23 2.41
CA VAL A 376 16.27 -15.64 2.29
C VAL A 376 15.92 -16.59 3.43
N SER A 377 14.84 -16.28 4.16
CA SER A 377 14.33 -17.18 5.20
C SER A 377 13.80 -18.48 4.59
N LYS A 378 14.05 -19.60 5.26
CA LYS A 378 13.58 -20.93 4.81
C LYS A 378 12.05 -21.03 4.79
N HIS A 379 11.38 -20.43 5.75
CA HIS A 379 9.93 -20.40 5.87
C HIS A 379 9.47 -18.95 6.12
N PRO A 380 9.45 -18.11 5.07
CA PRO A 380 9.09 -16.72 5.24
C PRO A 380 7.64 -16.60 5.72
N TYR A 381 7.38 -15.64 6.62
CA TYR A 381 6.00 -15.28 6.89
C TYR A 381 5.43 -14.59 5.66
N MET A 382 4.21 -14.93 5.30
CA MET A 382 3.61 -14.47 4.06
C MET A 382 2.08 -14.40 4.11
N TRP A 383 1.52 -13.69 3.15
CA TRP A 383 0.10 -13.64 2.89
C TRP A 383 -0.22 -14.42 1.62
N ILE A 384 -1.22 -15.28 1.66
CA ILE A 384 -1.66 -16.06 0.50
C ILE A 384 -3.17 -15.97 0.33
N THR A 385 -3.64 -15.96 -0.91
CA THR A 385 -5.07 -15.96 -1.23
C THR A 385 -5.30 -16.40 -2.68
N ALA A 386 -6.54 -16.81 -2.98
CA ALA A 386 -7.04 -16.97 -4.34
C ALA A 386 -8.00 -15.80 -4.65
N PRO A 387 -7.57 -14.72 -5.35
CA PRO A 387 -8.42 -13.58 -5.66
C PRO A 387 -9.72 -13.95 -6.38
N THR A 388 -9.66 -14.97 -7.23
CA THR A 388 -10.78 -15.55 -7.98
C THR A 388 -11.91 -16.08 -7.10
N ALA A 389 -11.66 -16.41 -5.85
CA ALA A 389 -12.71 -16.80 -4.91
C ALA A 389 -13.70 -15.66 -4.58
N MET A 390 -13.22 -14.42 -4.62
CA MET A 390 -14.05 -13.22 -4.48
C MET A 390 -14.51 -12.69 -5.84
N ASP A 391 -13.66 -12.82 -6.84
CA ASP A 391 -13.85 -12.26 -8.17
C ASP A 391 -13.56 -13.31 -9.26
N PRO A 392 -14.53 -14.16 -9.59
CA PRO A 392 -14.36 -15.20 -10.62
C PRO A 392 -14.05 -14.67 -12.03
N SER A 393 -14.20 -13.36 -12.27
CA SER A 393 -13.88 -12.76 -13.59
C SER A 393 -12.38 -12.73 -13.88
N GLN A 394 -11.53 -12.96 -12.87
CA GLN A 394 -10.08 -12.93 -13.03
C GLN A 394 -9.46 -14.21 -13.60
N ALA A 395 -10.25 -15.26 -13.84
CA ALA A 395 -9.79 -16.50 -14.47
C ALA A 395 -10.94 -17.16 -15.27
N PRO A 396 -10.65 -18.12 -16.16
CA PRO A 396 -11.66 -18.95 -16.78
C PRO A 396 -12.50 -19.72 -15.73
N LYS A 397 -13.74 -20.06 -16.08
CA LYS A 397 -14.67 -20.74 -15.19
C LYS A 397 -14.06 -22.02 -14.60
N GLY A 398 -14.03 -22.12 -13.28
CA GLY A 398 -13.50 -23.28 -12.54
C GLY A 398 -11.99 -23.27 -12.35
N GLN A 399 -11.32 -22.19 -12.78
CA GLN A 399 -9.89 -21.97 -12.61
C GLN A 399 -9.62 -20.88 -11.56
N ASP A 400 -8.38 -20.80 -11.09
CA ASP A 400 -7.96 -19.82 -10.10
C ASP A 400 -6.72 -19.03 -10.53
N VAL A 401 -6.53 -17.90 -9.86
CA VAL A 401 -5.26 -17.23 -9.67
C VAL A 401 -4.85 -17.41 -8.21
N ALA A 402 -3.60 -17.74 -7.94
CA ALA A 402 -3.03 -17.71 -6.61
C ALA A 402 -2.13 -16.50 -6.45
N TYR A 403 -2.24 -15.83 -5.32
CA TYR A 403 -1.50 -14.64 -4.92
C TYR A 403 -0.66 -15.00 -3.69
N LEU A 404 0.66 -15.04 -3.83
CA LEU A 404 1.60 -15.32 -2.75
C LEU A 404 2.44 -14.06 -2.50
N TYR A 405 2.50 -13.62 -1.25
CA TYR A 405 3.13 -12.36 -0.85
C TYR A 405 4.02 -12.57 0.38
N PRO A 406 5.23 -13.13 0.22
CA PRO A 406 6.27 -13.08 1.25
C PRO A 406 6.56 -11.62 1.62
N VAL A 407 6.36 -11.27 2.90
CA VAL A 407 6.25 -9.87 3.31
C VAL A 407 7.60 -9.18 3.45
N ALA A 408 8.65 -9.92 3.83
CA ALA A 408 9.99 -9.37 3.99
C ALA A 408 11.03 -10.30 3.39
N MET A 409 11.59 -9.91 2.26
CA MET A 409 12.67 -10.60 1.57
C MET A 409 13.84 -9.63 1.35
N PRO A 410 15.10 -10.08 1.28
CA PRO A 410 16.24 -9.19 1.09
C PRO A 410 16.11 -8.41 -0.23
N LEU A 411 16.47 -7.12 -0.20
CA LEU A 411 16.57 -6.32 -1.43
C LEU A 411 17.58 -6.91 -2.37
N ASP A 412 18.76 -7.22 -1.84
CA ASP A 412 19.88 -7.78 -2.55
C ASP A 412 20.37 -9.00 -1.75
N PRO A 413 19.92 -10.21 -2.09
CA PRO A 413 20.42 -11.42 -1.45
C PRO A 413 21.90 -11.63 -1.78
N VAL A 414 22.64 -12.27 -0.87
CA VAL A 414 24.08 -12.50 -1.00
C VAL A 414 24.42 -13.21 -2.31
N GLU A 415 23.59 -14.17 -2.72
CA GLU A 415 23.76 -14.95 -3.95
C GLU A 415 23.32 -14.19 -5.22
N GLY A 416 22.59 -13.08 -5.06
CA GLY A 416 21.96 -12.33 -6.14
C GLY A 416 20.66 -12.97 -6.65
N TRP A 417 19.64 -12.13 -6.91
CA TRP A 417 18.33 -12.60 -7.35
C TRP A 417 18.36 -13.42 -8.65
N ASP A 418 19.23 -13.10 -9.58
CA ASP A 418 19.33 -13.83 -10.86
C ASP A 418 19.74 -15.29 -10.65
N ALA A 419 20.53 -15.57 -9.62
CA ALA A 419 21.00 -16.92 -9.31
C ALA A 419 19.95 -17.76 -8.55
N ILE A 420 19.15 -17.14 -7.67
CA ILE A 420 18.29 -17.89 -6.73
C ILE A 420 16.79 -17.73 -6.97
N ARG A 421 16.36 -16.90 -7.93
CA ARG A 421 14.94 -16.55 -8.17
C ARG A 421 14.04 -17.78 -8.26
N GLU A 422 14.37 -18.72 -9.14
CA GLU A 422 13.56 -19.94 -9.33
C GLU A 422 13.57 -20.86 -8.10
N GLN A 423 14.69 -20.97 -7.42
CA GLN A 423 14.79 -21.72 -6.18
C GLN A 423 13.88 -21.12 -5.11
N VAL A 424 13.92 -19.80 -4.95
CA VAL A 424 13.08 -19.08 -3.97
C VAL A 424 11.60 -19.17 -4.35
N ALA A 425 11.26 -19.06 -5.63
CA ALA A 425 9.88 -19.24 -6.09
C ALA A 425 9.36 -20.63 -5.72
N ASN A 426 10.12 -21.69 -6.02
CA ASN A 426 9.74 -23.05 -5.66
C ASN A 426 9.60 -23.24 -4.14
N GLN A 427 10.55 -22.71 -3.35
CA GLN A 427 10.52 -22.78 -1.89
C GLN A 427 9.25 -22.10 -1.31
N VAL A 428 8.89 -20.94 -1.82
CA VAL A 428 7.68 -20.21 -1.38
C VAL A 428 6.42 -20.95 -1.79
N ILE A 429 6.36 -21.49 -3.01
CA ILE A 429 5.23 -22.29 -3.50
C ILE A 429 5.09 -23.57 -2.69
N ASP A 430 6.18 -24.29 -2.40
CA ASP A 430 6.16 -25.49 -1.55
C ASP A 430 5.63 -25.18 -0.14
N TRP A 431 6.04 -24.03 0.42
CA TRP A 431 5.57 -23.59 1.73
C TRP A 431 4.09 -23.20 1.69
N ALA A 432 3.63 -22.48 0.67
CA ALA A 432 2.21 -22.15 0.49
C ALA A 432 1.32 -23.39 0.27
N ALA A 433 1.80 -24.38 -0.48
CA ALA A 433 1.07 -25.62 -0.80
C ALA A 433 0.75 -26.48 0.44
N VAL A 434 1.45 -26.27 1.55
CA VAL A 434 1.10 -26.90 2.84
C VAL A 434 -0.34 -26.52 3.25
N TYR A 435 -0.75 -25.29 2.95
CA TYR A 435 -2.00 -24.68 3.39
C TYR A 435 -3.02 -24.52 2.26
N MET A 436 -2.57 -24.34 1.02
CA MET A 436 -3.37 -24.14 -0.17
C MET A 436 -3.23 -25.37 -1.07
N LYS A 437 -4.14 -26.34 -0.92
CA LYS A 437 -4.07 -27.63 -1.65
C LYS A 437 -4.43 -27.44 -3.12
N GLY A 438 -3.69 -28.13 -3.98
CA GLY A 438 -3.80 -28.04 -5.43
C GLY A 438 -2.88 -26.98 -6.06
N LEU A 439 -2.17 -26.19 -5.25
CA LEU A 439 -1.36 -25.08 -5.76
C LEU A 439 -0.31 -25.50 -6.79
N LYS A 440 0.39 -26.62 -6.54
CA LYS A 440 1.46 -27.13 -7.42
C LYS A 440 0.91 -27.94 -8.58
N GLU A 441 -0.07 -28.80 -8.29
CA GLU A 441 -0.63 -29.75 -9.26
C GLU A 441 -1.44 -29.03 -10.36
N LEU A 442 -1.99 -27.86 -10.05
CA LEU A 442 -2.83 -27.09 -10.95
C LEU A 442 -2.08 -25.96 -11.67
N GLU A 443 -0.81 -25.76 -11.40
CA GLU A 443 -0.03 -24.68 -12.00
C GLU A 443 0.03 -24.77 -13.52
N ILE A 444 -0.40 -23.70 -14.21
CA ILE A 444 -0.24 -23.50 -15.66
C ILE A 444 1.06 -22.73 -15.91
N GLY A 445 1.31 -21.70 -15.11
CA GLY A 445 2.47 -20.84 -15.19
C GLY A 445 2.48 -19.84 -14.03
N ARG A 446 3.58 -19.14 -13.89
CA ARG A 446 3.82 -18.19 -12.79
C ARG A 446 4.52 -16.93 -13.25
N CYS A 447 4.38 -15.86 -12.48
CA CYS A 447 5.27 -14.71 -12.54
C CYS A 447 5.77 -14.36 -11.14
N MET A 448 7.03 -13.89 -11.06
CA MET A 448 7.64 -13.43 -9.82
C MET A 448 8.24 -12.06 -10.03
N GLU A 449 7.90 -11.11 -9.15
CA GLU A 449 8.53 -9.80 -9.07
C GLU A 449 9.18 -9.60 -7.70
N VAL A 450 10.40 -9.10 -7.71
CA VAL A 450 11.16 -8.68 -6.53
C VAL A 450 11.33 -7.16 -6.53
N ALA A 451 11.85 -6.59 -5.45
CA ALA A 451 12.04 -5.14 -5.31
C ALA A 451 12.78 -4.51 -6.50
N ARG A 452 13.81 -5.19 -7.04
CA ARG A 452 14.60 -4.70 -8.17
C ARG A 452 13.83 -4.69 -9.49
N ASP A 453 12.83 -5.59 -9.65
CA ASP A 453 11.93 -5.56 -10.82
C ASP A 453 10.99 -4.35 -10.74
N TRP A 454 10.45 -4.05 -9.54
CA TRP A 454 9.62 -2.86 -9.33
C TRP A 454 10.42 -1.58 -9.49
N GLU A 455 11.67 -1.55 -9.02
CA GLU A 455 12.57 -0.41 -9.24
C GLU A 455 12.79 -0.19 -10.72
N LYS A 456 13.10 -1.24 -11.48
CA LYS A 456 13.31 -1.17 -12.93
C LYS A 456 12.05 -0.79 -13.71
N ARG A 457 10.91 -1.39 -13.37
CA ARG A 457 9.63 -1.21 -14.10
C ARG A 457 8.94 0.09 -13.75
N LEU A 458 8.92 0.47 -12.47
CA LEU A 458 8.15 1.60 -11.94
C LEU A 458 9.02 2.75 -11.40
N ASN A 459 10.34 2.65 -11.53
CA ASN A 459 11.28 3.60 -10.93
C ASN A 459 11.08 3.78 -9.41
N LEU A 460 10.68 2.75 -8.70
CA LEU A 460 10.51 2.79 -7.24
C LEU A 460 11.87 2.61 -6.55
N HIS A 461 12.37 3.67 -5.93
CA HIS A 461 13.64 3.62 -5.21
C HIS A 461 13.65 2.48 -4.17
N ASN A 462 14.63 1.57 -4.25
CA ASN A 462 14.72 0.33 -3.48
C ASN A 462 13.44 -0.54 -3.54
N GLY A 463 12.65 -0.45 -4.61
CA GLY A 463 11.39 -1.17 -4.72
C GLY A 463 10.37 -0.83 -3.63
N CYS A 464 10.49 0.31 -2.95
CA CYS A 464 9.63 0.68 -1.85
C CYS A 464 8.23 1.08 -2.34
N VAL A 465 7.27 0.18 -2.19
CA VAL A 465 5.90 0.31 -2.71
C VAL A 465 5.12 1.48 -2.09
N ILE A 466 5.57 1.98 -0.93
CA ILE A 466 5.00 3.16 -0.25
C ILE A 466 5.88 4.40 -0.38
N HIS A 467 6.91 4.35 -1.25
CA HIS A 467 7.94 5.34 -1.50
C HIS A 467 8.88 5.59 -0.31
N ILE A 468 8.35 5.79 0.89
CA ILE A 468 9.10 6.09 2.11
C ILE A 468 8.52 5.24 3.23
N ASP A 469 9.38 4.66 4.03
CA ASP A 469 9.00 3.78 5.13
C ASP A 469 8.04 4.48 6.12
N THR A 470 7.15 3.69 6.71
CA THR A 470 6.25 4.17 7.76
C THR A 470 7.01 4.27 9.08
N CYS A 471 7.31 5.49 9.51
CA CYS A 471 7.90 5.78 10.80
C CYS A 471 7.43 7.13 11.34
N THR A 472 7.53 7.33 12.64
CA THR A 472 7.07 8.55 13.32
C THR A 472 7.77 9.80 12.81
N THR A 473 9.07 9.71 12.48
CA THR A 473 9.89 10.81 11.95
C THR A 473 9.62 11.14 10.48
N ARG A 474 8.77 10.37 9.81
CA ARG A 474 8.34 10.55 8.41
C ARG A 474 6.81 10.52 8.29
N SER A 475 6.12 11.18 9.23
CA SER A 475 4.66 11.27 9.28
C SER A 475 4.20 12.72 9.22
N GLY A 476 2.97 12.95 8.77
CA GLY A 476 2.40 14.30 8.70
C GLY A 476 3.23 15.24 7.85
N GLY A 477 3.47 16.44 8.34
CA GLY A 477 4.29 17.47 7.69
C GLY A 477 5.79 17.15 7.60
N MET A 478 6.25 16.07 8.24
CA MET A 478 7.64 15.59 8.16
C MET A 478 7.84 14.57 7.02
N ARG A 479 6.82 14.26 6.24
CA ARG A 479 6.90 13.35 5.10
C ARG A 479 6.90 14.14 3.79
N PRO A 480 7.89 14.03 2.88
CA PRO A 480 8.99 13.07 2.79
C PRO A 480 10.15 13.33 3.76
N ALA A 481 10.37 14.57 4.14
CA ALA A 481 11.39 15.01 5.09
C ALA A 481 10.96 16.31 5.77
N ALA A 482 11.57 16.61 6.92
CA ALA A 482 11.29 17.84 7.67
C ALA A 482 11.49 19.09 6.81
N GLY A 483 10.44 19.93 6.74
CA GLY A 483 10.39 21.14 5.92
C GLY A 483 9.97 20.93 4.44
N LEU A 484 9.70 19.67 4.02
CA LEU A 484 9.32 19.34 2.64
C LEU A 484 7.90 18.73 2.53
N GLY A 485 7.18 18.59 3.63
CA GLY A 485 5.84 18.02 3.65
C GLY A 485 4.70 18.99 3.35
N GLY A 486 5.02 20.23 3.01
CA GLY A 486 4.06 21.31 2.74
C GLY A 486 3.88 21.65 1.27
N ASP A 487 3.32 22.84 1.03
CA ASP A 487 3.07 23.42 -0.29
C ASP A 487 4.22 24.34 -0.75
N ARG A 488 5.19 24.61 0.12
CA ARG A 488 6.37 25.43 -0.20
C ARG A 488 7.59 24.55 -0.37
N LEU A 489 7.80 24.07 -1.58
CA LEU A 489 9.03 23.40 -1.98
C LEU A 489 10.08 24.42 -2.45
N PRO A 490 11.37 24.03 -2.52
CA PRO A 490 12.46 24.93 -2.98
C PRO A 490 12.26 25.48 -4.39
N VAL A 491 11.44 24.83 -5.23
CA VAL A 491 11.09 25.27 -6.58
C VAL A 491 9.60 25.60 -6.60
N GLU A 492 9.28 26.86 -6.88
CA GLU A 492 7.92 27.38 -6.96
C GLU A 492 7.14 26.70 -8.09
N GLY A 493 5.90 26.33 -7.83
CA GLY A 493 5.03 25.62 -8.78
C GLY A 493 5.29 24.12 -8.89
N LEU A 494 6.27 23.56 -8.17
CA LEU A 494 6.46 22.12 -8.02
C LEU A 494 5.69 21.63 -6.80
N PHE A 495 4.95 20.52 -6.96
CA PHE A 495 4.19 19.85 -5.90
C PHE A 495 4.47 18.35 -5.93
N LEU A 496 4.53 17.72 -4.76
CA LEU A 496 4.58 16.26 -4.64
C LEU A 496 3.15 15.72 -4.45
N GLY A 497 2.80 14.64 -5.16
CA GLY A 497 1.46 14.06 -5.15
C GLY A 497 1.41 12.54 -5.01
N GLY A 498 2.56 11.86 -4.84
CA GLY A 498 2.65 10.41 -4.72
C GLY A 498 2.63 9.89 -3.28
N ALA A 499 2.82 8.59 -3.09
CA ALA A 499 2.85 7.90 -1.80
C ALA A 499 3.95 8.40 -0.84
N GLY A 500 4.92 9.15 -1.35
CA GLY A 500 6.00 9.77 -0.58
C GLY A 500 5.60 10.97 0.26
N ILE A 501 4.36 11.48 0.18
CA ILE A 501 3.84 12.56 1.01
C ILE A 501 2.77 12.07 1.98
N HIS A 502 2.34 12.94 2.90
CA HIS A 502 1.20 12.70 3.78
C HIS A 502 -0.09 12.35 3.01
N PRO A 503 -0.91 11.40 3.50
CA PRO A 503 -0.75 10.60 4.72
C PRO A 503 0.17 9.39 4.56
N GLY A 504 0.73 9.12 3.39
CA GLY A 504 1.59 8.00 3.08
C GLY A 504 1.03 7.09 2.01
N GLY A 505 1.59 5.88 1.91
CA GLY A 505 1.22 4.87 0.93
C GLY A 505 -0.13 4.20 1.21
N GLY A 506 -0.45 3.25 0.34
CA GLY A 506 -1.72 2.56 0.25
C GLY A 506 -2.60 3.12 -0.85
N VAL A 507 -3.52 2.28 -1.36
CA VAL A 507 -4.44 2.68 -2.43
C VAL A 507 -5.58 3.50 -1.83
N ASN A 508 -5.47 4.84 -1.89
CA ASN A 508 -6.49 5.73 -1.31
C ASN A 508 -6.67 7.08 -2.03
N GLY A 509 -5.73 7.48 -2.89
CA GLY A 509 -5.76 8.75 -3.62
C GLY A 509 -5.59 10.03 -2.77
N MET A 510 -5.41 9.90 -1.46
CA MET A 510 -5.28 11.06 -0.56
C MET A 510 -4.07 11.94 -0.86
N PRO A 511 -2.85 11.41 -1.12
CA PRO A 511 -1.72 12.23 -1.56
C PRO A 511 -2.06 13.09 -2.78
N GLY A 512 -2.72 12.51 -3.79
CA GLY A 512 -3.16 13.21 -4.99
C GLY A 512 -4.21 14.30 -4.69
N ARG A 513 -5.19 13.98 -3.85
CA ARG A 513 -6.22 14.94 -3.41
C ARG A 513 -5.63 16.14 -2.67
N LEU A 514 -4.68 15.90 -1.80
CA LEU A 514 -3.98 16.97 -1.06
C LEU A 514 -3.08 17.81 -1.97
N ALA A 515 -2.37 17.18 -2.91
CA ALA A 515 -1.59 17.89 -3.92
C ALA A 515 -2.47 18.80 -4.78
N ALA A 516 -3.61 18.31 -5.25
CA ALA A 516 -4.58 19.12 -6.00
C ALA A 516 -5.10 20.30 -5.18
N ALA A 517 -5.35 20.13 -3.88
CA ALA A 517 -5.74 21.23 -3.00
C ALA A 517 -4.64 22.29 -2.86
N ARG A 518 -3.37 21.89 -2.83
CA ARG A 518 -2.22 22.79 -2.82
C ARG A 518 -2.10 23.58 -4.13
N VAL A 519 -2.20 22.89 -5.26
CA VAL A 519 -2.17 23.52 -6.59
C VAL A 519 -3.31 24.55 -6.74
N LYS A 520 -4.53 24.22 -6.28
CA LYS A 520 -5.67 25.18 -6.33
C LYS A 520 -5.44 26.45 -5.48
N ARG A 521 -4.63 26.37 -4.43
CA ARG A 521 -4.23 27.58 -3.68
C ARG A 521 -3.17 28.40 -4.41
N TYR A 522 -2.34 27.75 -5.19
CA TYR A 522 -1.27 28.38 -5.98
C TYR A 522 -1.80 28.98 -7.31
N LEU A 523 -2.70 28.27 -7.97
CA LEU A 523 -3.39 28.69 -9.19
C LEU A 523 -4.90 28.83 -8.89
N PRO A 524 -5.37 29.97 -8.35
CA PRO A 524 -6.75 30.19 -7.95
C PRO A 524 -7.76 30.16 -9.11
#